data_bc5ef8a223789eeebc4cbc3e6c2dc14d
#
_entry.id   bc5ef8a223789eeebc4cbc3e6c2dc14d
#
_cell.length_a   1.000
_cell.length_b   1.000
_cell.length_c   1.000
_cell.angle_alpha   90.00
_cell.angle_beta   90.00
_cell.angle_gamma   90.00
#
_symmetry.space_group_name_H-M   'P 1'
#
loop_
_entity.id
_entity.type
_entity.pdbx_description
1 polymer ?
#
loop_
_entity_poly.entity_id
_entity_poly.type
_entity_poly.pdbx_seq_one_letter_code
_entity_poly.pdbx_strand_id
1 'polypeptide(L)'
;MTLISSVDRQDAGTVKSALTSPLILLALVCAVLAVLLTLKLTLPIGAFYWDLFIYFDAANRIWNGQLPGVDFFTPVGPLGYWLFALFVKLFPDGQPLLIAQWSLMAVTAPLLALVLADVDRRSRLISLALLVPFLVFQILPINVETYYSFPGVDGFGIYNRQMCLLLYVLTAGLVFARGRATVLITIAGSMLALFLVKITGFAGGALICAFAFAAGRVSLRTAIGALLGFLAVLALLELTTAVVSAYVGDIAALVALNEGSILPRFLQAASIHFMAFAPLAILTAALGLIGLPDILHATTTLARSRRVAALVALLDRDVFWLGMVTFAALFVETQNTGGLAFIFVWPVLLRILVRAGGAPTWRLALILGLVAASALPTFVQVIHRGARALVGQIAYVDLDAPRLGTLAAVSQRPELIRRAAVMLDTYQRFPEAFDHLADEEQLPSFTLYNEPDFHLTWLMGVEEAVKAIEALEAARGVRFETIMNLNFVNPFPWLLDRQAPRGIAIGADPFRAVPDPDQAVLRSVKQTDLLLYPLCPVTVANRLLRDLYAPGLAGHSRIRLSPCWDAYVRDDLLARQ
;
A
#
# COMPACT_ATOMS: atom_id res chain seq x y z
N MET A 1 -13.27 -28.65 24.56
CA MET A 1 -12.01 -29.40 24.75
C MET A 1 -11.98 -30.74 23.99
N THR A 2 -13.10 -31.30 23.56
CA THR A 2 -13.16 -32.67 23.00
C THR A 2 -12.95 -32.76 21.48
N LEU A 3 -13.27 -31.74 20.66
CA LEU A 3 -13.01 -31.79 19.22
C LEU A 3 -11.54 -31.52 18.87
N ILE A 4 -10.82 -30.72 19.65
CA ILE A 4 -9.38 -30.46 19.43
C ILE A 4 -8.52 -31.58 20.04
N SER A 5 -8.97 -32.25 21.12
CA SER A 5 -8.27 -33.38 21.68
C SER A 5 -8.40 -34.67 20.85
N SER A 6 -9.43 -34.81 20.04
CA SER A 6 -9.58 -35.95 19.13
C SER A 6 -8.76 -35.82 17.85
N VAL A 7 -8.51 -34.60 17.38
CA VAL A 7 -7.61 -34.34 16.23
C VAL A 7 -6.14 -34.56 16.63
N ASP A 8 -5.75 -34.21 17.87
CA ASP A 8 -4.36 -34.43 18.34
C ASP A 8 -4.01 -35.90 18.61
N ARG A 9 -4.98 -36.82 18.77
CA ARG A 9 -4.73 -38.23 19.07
C ARG A 9 -4.74 -39.17 17.85
N GLN A 10 -5.23 -38.73 16.70
CA GLN A 10 -5.26 -39.56 15.49
C GLN A 10 -4.02 -39.44 14.58
N ASP A 11 -3.13 -38.50 14.82
CA ASP A 11 -2.01 -38.22 13.91
C ASP A 11 -0.63 -38.78 14.34
N ALA A 12 -0.57 -39.69 15.26
CA ALA A 12 0.71 -40.32 15.67
C ALA A 12 1.28 -41.36 14.66
N GLY A 13 0.60 -41.61 13.56
CA GLY A 13 0.97 -42.69 12.63
C GLY A 13 0.84 -42.42 11.13
N THR A 14 0.29 -41.31 10.70
CA THR A 14 0.20 -40.99 9.27
C THR A 14 1.39 -40.15 8.84
N VAL A 15 2.12 -40.61 7.83
CA VAL A 15 3.11 -39.82 7.08
C VAL A 15 2.40 -38.55 6.63
N LYS A 16 2.68 -37.42 7.29
CA LYS A 16 2.12 -36.11 6.93
C LYS A 16 2.48 -35.85 5.48
N SER A 17 1.52 -35.83 4.57
CA SER A 17 1.79 -35.54 3.16
C SER A 17 2.55 -34.22 3.07
N ALA A 18 3.70 -34.23 2.41
CA ALA A 18 4.52 -33.04 2.22
C ALA A 18 3.73 -31.88 1.57
N LEU A 19 2.82 -32.24 0.65
CA LEU A 19 1.95 -31.28 -0.06
C LEU A 19 0.97 -30.51 0.84
N THR A 20 0.72 -30.97 2.07
CA THR A 20 -0.14 -30.25 3.03
C THR A 20 0.67 -29.39 4.02
N SER A 21 2.00 -29.35 3.89
CA SER A 21 2.84 -28.49 4.73
C SER A 21 2.63 -27.02 4.41
N PRO A 22 2.28 -26.14 5.39
CA PRO A 22 2.11 -24.72 5.18
C PRO A 22 3.36 -24.03 4.61
N LEU A 23 4.55 -24.50 5.00
CA LEU A 23 5.83 -23.96 4.52
C LEU A 23 6.07 -24.33 3.06
N ILE A 24 5.78 -25.58 2.68
CA ILE A 24 5.90 -26.01 1.28
C ILE A 24 4.90 -25.27 0.40
N LEU A 25 3.67 -25.10 0.88
CA LEU A 25 2.66 -24.31 0.15
C LEU A 25 3.10 -22.86 -0.03
N LEU A 26 3.60 -22.22 1.02
CA LEU A 26 4.13 -20.85 0.94
C LEU A 26 5.30 -20.76 -0.06
N ALA A 27 6.26 -21.68 0.01
CA ALA A 27 7.41 -21.72 -0.90
C ALA A 27 6.98 -21.95 -2.35
N LEU A 28 6.01 -22.88 -2.58
CA LEU A 28 5.46 -23.12 -3.90
C LEU A 28 4.77 -21.89 -4.48
N VAL A 29 3.97 -21.19 -3.67
CA VAL A 29 3.33 -19.94 -4.11
C VAL A 29 4.38 -18.90 -4.44
N CYS A 30 5.40 -18.69 -3.60
CA CYS A 30 6.49 -17.76 -3.92
C CYS A 30 7.19 -18.11 -5.25
N ALA A 31 7.45 -19.40 -5.49
CA ALA A 31 8.07 -19.86 -6.73
C ALA A 31 7.16 -19.60 -7.94
N VAL A 32 5.86 -19.90 -7.82
CA VAL A 32 4.87 -19.63 -8.89
C VAL A 32 4.80 -18.13 -9.20
N LEU A 33 4.72 -17.27 -8.18
CA LEU A 33 4.69 -15.84 -8.38
C LEU A 33 5.98 -15.33 -9.03
N ALA A 34 7.14 -15.83 -8.63
CA ALA A 34 8.41 -15.48 -9.27
C ALA A 34 8.44 -15.90 -10.75
N VAL A 35 7.93 -17.07 -11.08
CA VAL A 35 7.78 -17.52 -12.50
C VAL A 35 6.82 -16.61 -13.26
N LEU A 36 5.68 -16.25 -12.67
CA LEU A 36 4.73 -15.33 -13.32
C LEU A 36 5.34 -13.95 -13.59
N LEU A 37 6.23 -13.46 -12.75
CA LEU A 37 6.95 -12.20 -12.98
C LEU A 37 7.96 -12.28 -14.14
N THR A 38 8.36 -13.46 -14.60
CA THR A 38 9.19 -13.60 -15.82
C THR A 38 8.38 -13.57 -17.11
N LEU A 39 7.05 -13.57 -17.01
CA LEU A 39 6.16 -13.58 -18.18
C LEU A 39 5.67 -12.17 -18.50
N LYS A 40 5.53 -11.87 -19.79
CA LYS A 40 4.90 -10.63 -20.28
C LYS A 40 3.38 -10.74 -20.13
N LEU A 41 2.90 -10.46 -18.93
CA LEU A 41 1.47 -10.52 -18.64
C LEU A 41 0.83 -9.15 -18.88
N THR A 42 -0.34 -9.16 -19.50
CA THR A 42 -1.23 -8.00 -19.59
C THR A 42 -2.34 -8.15 -18.56
N LEU A 43 -2.65 -7.09 -17.82
CA LEU A 43 -3.70 -7.08 -16.80
C LEU A 43 -4.85 -6.14 -17.16
N PRO A 44 -6.10 -6.50 -16.80
CA PRO A 44 -7.22 -5.59 -16.98
C PRO A 44 -7.05 -4.37 -16.07
N ILE A 45 -6.93 -3.18 -16.66
CA ILE A 45 -6.75 -1.93 -15.90
C ILE A 45 -8.01 -1.59 -15.11
N GLY A 46 -7.83 -1.29 -13.83
CA GLY A 46 -8.86 -0.76 -12.94
C GLY A 46 -8.57 0.68 -12.54
N ALA A 47 -9.17 1.14 -11.46
CA ALA A 47 -8.95 2.48 -10.96
C ALA A 47 -7.56 2.66 -10.31
N PHE A 48 -7.14 3.91 -10.21
CA PHE A 48 -5.91 4.35 -9.53
C PHE A 48 -4.61 3.73 -10.06
N TYR A 49 -4.59 3.29 -11.30
CA TYR A 49 -3.38 2.73 -11.90
C TYR A 49 -2.20 3.70 -11.89
N TRP A 50 -2.44 5.00 -11.86
CA TRP A 50 -1.44 6.05 -11.81
C TRP A 50 -0.51 6.02 -10.59
N ASP A 51 -0.94 5.43 -9.45
CA ASP A 51 -0.05 5.28 -8.29
C ASP A 51 1.21 4.47 -8.64
N LEU A 52 1.13 3.64 -9.67
CA LEU A 52 2.26 2.88 -10.17
C LEU A 52 3.35 3.77 -10.76
N PHE A 53 2.97 4.92 -11.37
CA PHE A 53 3.96 5.86 -11.91
C PHE A 53 4.85 6.46 -10.80
N ILE A 54 4.34 6.59 -9.58
CA ILE A 54 5.15 7.03 -8.41
C ILE A 54 6.27 6.02 -8.15
N TYR A 55 5.97 4.72 -8.27
CA TYR A 55 6.97 3.67 -8.09
C TYR A 55 8.01 3.67 -9.21
N PHE A 56 7.62 3.96 -10.44
CA PHE A 56 8.57 4.10 -11.56
C PHE A 56 9.43 5.35 -11.43
N ASP A 57 8.89 6.50 -11.01
CA ASP A 57 9.67 7.71 -10.74
C ASP A 57 10.69 7.43 -9.63
N ALA A 58 10.27 6.81 -8.51
CA ALA A 58 11.16 6.41 -7.44
C ALA A 58 12.24 5.42 -7.91
N ALA A 59 11.89 4.41 -8.72
CA ALA A 59 12.85 3.44 -9.24
C ALA A 59 13.89 4.08 -10.16
N ASN A 60 13.46 4.99 -11.05
CA ASN A 60 14.38 5.76 -11.90
C ASN A 60 15.37 6.58 -11.05
N ARG A 61 14.86 7.30 -10.05
CA ARG A 61 15.71 8.08 -9.13
C ARG A 61 16.69 7.21 -8.37
N ILE A 62 16.26 6.07 -7.83
CA ILE A 62 17.11 5.11 -7.11
C ILE A 62 18.21 4.56 -8.03
N TRP A 63 17.89 4.22 -9.29
CA TRP A 63 18.87 3.73 -10.24
C TRP A 63 19.88 4.81 -10.66
N ASN A 64 19.48 6.09 -10.61
CA ASN A 64 20.35 7.25 -10.82
C ASN A 64 21.05 7.72 -9.52
N GLY A 65 21.08 6.89 -8.47
CA GLY A 65 21.80 7.15 -7.22
C GLY A 65 21.15 8.16 -6.30
N GLN A 66 19.85 8.44 -6.46
CA GLN A 66 19.08 9.26 -5.53
C GLN A 66 18.46 8.39 -4.42
N LEU A 67 18.42 8.91 -3.20
CA LEU A 67 17.87 8.21 -2.03
C LEU A 67 16.52 8.83 -1.61
N PRO A 68 15.47 8.01 -1.37
CA PRO A 68 14.19 8.48 -0.87
C PRO A 68 14.33 9.23 0.45
N GLY A 69 13.65 10.38 0.59
CA GLY A 69 13.73 11.27 1.74
C GLY A 69 14.95 12.19 1.71
N VAL A 70 16.11 11.72 1.25
CA VAL A 70 17.37 12.51 1.20
C VAL A 70 17.43 13.37 -0.06
N ASP A 71 17.20 12.76 -1.22
CA ASP A 71 17.35 13.43 -2.52
C ASP A 71 16.01 13.82 -3.15
N PHE A 72 14.92 13.32 -2.65
CA PHE A 72 13.57 13.68 -3.08
C PHE A 72 12.55 13.41 -1.98
N PHE A 73 11.58 14.31 -1.85
CA PHE A 73 10.53 14.21 -0.84
C PHE A 73 9.58 13.05 -1.14
N THR A 74 9.24 12.25 -0.11
CA THR A 74 8.32 11.12 -0.27
C THR A 74 7.23 11.12 0.80
N PRO A 75 5.95 10.84 0.43
CA PRO A 75 4.86 10.76 1.40
C PRO A 75 4.88 9.48 2.24
N VAL A 76 5.74 8.51 1.89
CA VAL A 76 5.83 7.19 2.54
C VAL A 76 7.28 6.72 2.62
N GLY A 77 7.53 5.68 3.41
CA GLY A 77 8.89 5.19 3.63
C GLY A 77 9.51 4.49 2.41
N PRO A 78 10.84 4.32 2.43
CA PRO A 78 11.63 3.92 1.26
C PRO A 78 11.50 2.44 0.87
N LEU A 79 11.08 1.53 1.77
CA LEU A 79 11.14 0.09 1.55
C LEU A 79 10.34 -0.38 0.33
N GLY A 80 9.12 0.16 0.14
CA GLY A 80 8.30 -0.19 -1.01
C GLY A 80 8.97 0.18 -2.34
N TYR A 81 9.60 1.34 -2.40
CA TYR A 81 10.33 1.83 -3.58
C TYR A 81 11.61 1.03 -3.84
N TRP A 82 12.38 0.71 -2.80
CA TRP A 82 13.59 -0.13 -2.94
C TRP A 82 13.25 -1.53 -3.44
N LEU A 83 12.19 -2.15 -2.89
CA LEU A 83 11.74 -3.46 -3.36
C LEU A 83 11.26 -3.40 -4.81
N PHE A 84 10.48 -2.39 -5.17
CA PHE A 84 10.02 -2.23 -6.55
C PHE A 84 11.20 -2.03 -7.51
N ALA A 85 12.12 -1.11 -7.21
CA ALA A 85 13.29 -0.84 -8.02
C ALA A 85 14.18 -2.09 -8.22
N LEU A 86 14.35 -2.89 -7.15
CA LEU A 86 15.07 -4.17 -7.23
C LEU A 86 14.33 -5.18 -8.12
N PHE A 87 13.03 -5.33 -7.93
CA PHE A 87 12.25 -6.36 -8.63
C PHE A 87 12.04 -6.02 -10.11
N VAL A 88 11.85 -4.74 -10.48
CA VAL A 88 11.82 -4.34 -11.89
C VAL A 88 13.17 -4.62 -12.58
N LYS A 89 14.29 -4.52 -11.86
CA LYS A 89 15.60 -4.89 -12.40
C LYS A 89 15.76 -6.41 -12.58
N LEU A 90 15.20 -7.20 -11.64
CA LEU A 90 15.24 -8.67 -11.71
C LEU A 90 14.24 -9.24 -12.73
N PHE A 91 13.12 -8.55 -12.94
CA PHE A 91 12.02 -8.97 -13.80
C PHE A 91 11.62 -7.83 -14.76
N PRO A 92 12.47 -7.48 -15.73
CA PRO A 92 12.28 -6.30 -16.60
C PRO A 92 11.02 -6.39 -17.48
N ASP A 93 10.58 -7.61 -17.82
CA ASP A 93 9.37 -7.87 -18.60
C ASP A 93 8.13 -8.12 -17.71
N GLY A 94 8.30 -8.12 -16.39
CA GLY A 94 7.23 -8.41 -15.44
C GLY A 94 6.16 -7.31 -15.42
N GLN A 95 4.90 -7.73 -15.23
CA GLN A 95 3.80 -6.77 -15.11
C GLN A 95 3.99 -5.90 -13.85
N PRO A 96 4.11 -4.58 -13.98
CA PRO A 96 4.61 -3.74 -12.91
C PRO A 96 3.70 -3.67 -11.68
N LEU A 97 2.37 -3.78 -11.84
CA LEU A 97 1.46 -3.81 -10.69
C LEU A 97 1.65 -5.08 -9.86
N LEU A 98 1.92 -6.22 -10.51
CA LEU A 98 2.26 -7.47 -9.83
C LEU A 98 3.63 -7.35 -9.13
N ILE A 99 4.60 -6.72 -9.76
CA ILE A 99 5.89 -6.42 -9.14
C ILE A 99 5.67 -5.60 -7.87
N ALA A 100 4.92 -4.50 -7.94
CA ALA A 100 4.65 -3.63 -6.79
C ALA A 100 3.92 -4.37 -5.66
N GLN A 101 2.98 -5.26 -5.99
CA GLN A 101 2.23 -6.06 -5.03
C GLN A 101 3.05 -7.20 -4.42
N TRP A 102 3.80 -7.95 -5.25
CA TRP A 102 4.44 -9.19 -4.83
C TRP A 102 5.86 -9.02 -4.30
N SER A 103 6.55 -7.92 -4.62
CA SER A 103 7.90 -7.66 -4.10
C SER A 103 7.98 -7.66 -2.58
N LEU A 104 6.89 -7.27 -1.88
CA LEU A 104 6.83 -7.33 -0.43
C LEU A 104 6.98 -8.75 0.13
N MET A 105 6.70 -9.80 -0.65
CA MET A 105 6.91 -11.18 -0.21
C MET A 105 8.36 -11.48 0.15
N ALA A 106 9.32 -10.73 -0.39
CA ALA A 106 10.71 -10.81 0.05
C ALA A 106 10.89 -10.55 1.56
N VAL A 107 9.98 -9.78 2.16
CA VAL A 107 9.97 -9.45 3.60
C VAL A 107 8.92 -10.26 4.35
N THR A 108 7.69 -10.32 3.85
CA THR A 108 6.57 -10.94 4.58
C THR A 108 6.65 -12.46 4.59
N ALA A 109 7.10 -13.11 3.50
CA ALA A 109 7.15 -14.56 3.44
C ALA A 109 8.14 -15.19 4.44
N PRO A 110 9.40 -14.72 4.60
CA PRO A 110 10.29 -15.28 5.63
C PRO A 110 9.78 -15.02 7.05
N LEU A 111 9.20 -13.85 7.35
CA LEU A 111 8.63 -13.56 8.66
C LEU A 111 7.43 -14.45 8.95
N LEU A 112 6.52 -14.60 7.98
CA LEU A 112 5.37 -15.49 8.11
C LEU A 112 5.80 -16.94 8.22
N ALA A 113 6.82 -17.40 7.47
CA ALA A 113 7.34 -18.76 7.54
C ALA A 113 7.82 -19.12 8.95
N LEU A 114 8.49 -18.19 9.65
CA LEU A 114 8.88 -18.39 11.06
C LEU A 114 7.67 -18.60 11.97
N VAL A 115 6.62 -17.79 11.79
CA VAL A 115 5.36 -17.91 12.55
C VAL A 115 4.69 -19.25 12.25
N LEU A 116 4.54 -19.58 10.95
CA LEU A 116 3.92 -20.84 10.52
C LEU A 116 4.68 -22.06 11.02
N ALA A 117 6.01 -22.06 10.96
CA ALA A 117 6.84 -23.15 11.47
C ALA A 117 6.65 -23.37 12.98
N ASP A 118 6.54 -22.29 13.77
CA ASP A 118 6.27 -22.37 15.20
C ASP A 118 4.85 -22.89 15.50
N VAL A 119 3.86 -22.46 14.71
CA VAL A 119 2.45 -22.85 14.86
C VAL A 119 2.21 -24.28 14.36
N ASP A 120 2.79 -24.69 13.22
CA ASP A 120 2.60 -26.01 12.61
C ASP A 120 3.05 -27.17 13.51
N ARG A 121 4.07 -26.93 14.35
CA ARG A 121 4.50 -27.90 15.38
C ARG A 121 3.39 -28.29 16.35
N ARG A 122 2.37 -27.45 16.51
CA ARG A 122 1.25 -27.62 17.44
C ARG A 122 -0.07 -27.91 16.74
N SER A 123 -0.33 -27.22 15.63
CA SER A 123 -1.56 -27.40 14.84
C SER A 123 -1.36 -26.96 13.41
N ARG A 124 -1.36 -27.92 12.51
CA ARG A 124 -1.31 -27.68 11.07
C ARG A 124 -2.53 -26.90 10.58
N LEU A 125 -3.71 -27.21 11.11
CA LEU A 125 -4.96 -26.54 10.73
C LEU A 125 -4.89 -25.03 11.03
N ILE A 126 -4.41 -24.63 12.20
CA ILE A 126 -4.26 -23.21 12.56
C ILE A 126 -3.21 -22.56 11.65
N SER A 127 -2.11 -23.24 11.34
CA SER A 127 -1.07 -22.74 10.46
C SER A 127 -1.62 -22.49 9.03
N LEU A 128 -2.40 -23.42 8.49
CA LEU A 128 -3.09 -23.24 7.19
C LEU A 128 -4.16 -22.16 7.25
N ALA A 129 -4.92 -22.06 8.34
CA ALA A 129 -5.93 -21.02 8.53
C ALA A 129 -5.32 -19.61 8.65
N LEU A 130 -4.05 -19.50 9.03
CA LEU A 130 -3.29 -18.23 8.94
C LEU A 130 -2.73 -18.00 7.53
N LEU A 131 -2.26 -19.03 6.85
CA LEU A 131 -1.61 -18.90 5.55
C LEU A 131 -2.60 -18.54 4.43
N VAL A 132 -3.74 -19.24 4.33
CA VAL A 132 -4.65 -19.11 3.17
C VAL A 132 -5.21 -17.69 3.01
N PRO A 133 -5.77 -17.02 4.05
CA PRO A 133 -6.22 -15.64 3.91
C PRO A 133 -5.08 -14.68 3.57
N PHE A 134 -3.90 -14.85 4.18
CA PHE A 134 -2.73 -14.05 3.84
C PHE A 134 -2.40 -14.13 2.35
N LEU A 135 -2.36 -15.34 1.79
CA LEU A 135 -2.06 -15.54 0.37
C LEU A 135 -3.09 -14.88 -0.54
N VAL A 136 -4.38 -14.96 -0.22
CA VAL A 136 -5.43 -14.29 -1.01
C VAL A 136 -5.20 -12.79 -1.08
N PHE A 137 -4.93 -12.15 0.06
CA PHE A 137 -4.69 -10.70 0.11
C PHE A 137 -3.34 -10.29 -0.48
N GLN A 138 -2.34 -11.15 -0.40
CA GLN A 138 -1.02 -10.90 -0.97
C GLN A 138 -0.98 -11.06 -2.50
N ILE A 139 -1.69 -12.05 -3.04
CA ILE A 139 -1.64 -12.39 -4.47
C ILE A 139 -2.49 -11.42 -5.29
N LEU A 140 -3.68 -11.07 -4.81
CA LEU A 140 -4.67 -10.31 -5.57
C LEU A 140 -4.50 -8.79 -5.36
N PRO A 141 -4.12 -8.02 -6.40
CA PRO A 141 -4.00 -6.57 -6.32
C PRO A 141 -5.39 -5.92 -6.42
N ILE A 142 -6.23 -6.14 -5.43
CA ILE A 142 -7.62 -5.68 -5.37
C ILE A 142 -7.84 -4.84 -4.13
N ASN A 143 -8.44 -3.66 -4.31
CA ASN A 143 -8.97 -2.81 -3.26
C ASN A 143 -10.47 -3.07 -3.07
N VAL A 144 -10.99 -2.97 -1.86
CA VAL A 144 -12.41 -3.26 -1.57
C VAL A 144 -13.27 -2.02 -1.46
N GLU A 145 -12.69 -0.84 -1.29
CA GLU A 145 -13.42 0.42 -1.12
C GLU A 145 -14.08 0.90 -2.41
N THR A 146 -13.32 0.87 -3.51
CA THR A 146 -13.78 1.42 -4.77
C THR A 146 -14.53 0.39 -5.59
N TYR A 147 -15.71 0.78 -6.09
CA TYR A 147 -16.49 -0.03 -7.01
C TYR A 147 -16.32 0.49 -8.43
N TYR A 148 -16.11 -0.41 -9.39
CA TYR A 148 -16.07 -0.07 -10.81
C TYR A 148 -17.10 -0.92 -11.57
N SER A 149 -17.73 -0.28 -12.57
CA SER A 149 -18.60 -0.98 -13.51
C SER A 149 -17.82 -1.98 -14.36
N PHE A 150 -16.55 -1.68 -14.65
CA PHE A 150 -15.67 -2.49 -15.48
C PHE A 150 -14.64 -3.22 -14.61
N PRO A 151 -14.65 -4.55 -14.63
CA PRO A 151 -13.70 -5.32 -13.84
C PRO A 151 -12.25 -5.06 -14.25
N GLY A 152 -11.40 -4.79 -13.27
CA GLY A 152 -9.99 -4.56 -13.45
C GLY A 152 -9.23 -4.76 -12.13
N VAL A 153 -7.92 -4.78 -12.21
CA VAL A 153 -7.02 -4.78 -11.06
C VAL A 153 -6.73 -3.36 -10.62
N ASP A 154 -6.40 -3.19 -9.35
CA ASP A 154 -6.38 -1.91 -8.67
C ASP A 154 -4.96 -1.50 -8.27
N GLY A 155 -4.54 -0.32 -8.73
CA GLY A 155 -3.25 0.28 -8.39
C GLY A 155 -3.23 1.12 -7.11
N PHE A 156 -4.40 1.39 -6.50
CA PHE A 156 -4.51 2.31 -5.39
C PHE A 156 -3.73 1.90 -4.15
N GLY A 157 -2.97 2.85 -3.61
CA GLY A 157 -2.38 2.75 -2.27
C GLY A 157 -1.57 1.49 -2.04
N ILE A 158 -0.67 1.11 -2.95
CA ILE A 158 0.16 -0.10 -2.84
C ILE A 158 0.85 -0.18 -1.47
N TYR A 159 1.41 0.92 -0.97
CA TYR A 159 2.03 1.03 0.35
C TYR A 159 1.04 0.78 1.50
N ASN A 160 -0.23 1.11 1.32
CA ASN A 160 -1.28 0.83 2.30
C ASN A 160 -1.55 -0.67 2.42
N ARG A 161 -1.62 -1.38 1.28
CA ARG A 161 -1.74 -2.84 1.26
C ARG A 161 -0.52 -3.51 1.87
N GLN A 162 0.66 -3.04 1.53
CA GLN A 162 1.92 -3.53 2.10
C GLN A 162 1.92 -3.41 3.63
N MET A 163 1.50 -2.28 4.16
CA MET A 163 1.35 -2.04 5.59
C MET A 163 0.37 -3.03 6.25
N CYS A 164 -0.80 -3.24 5.66
CA CYS A 164 -1.81 -4.16 6.19
C CYS A 164 -1.33 -5.62 6.24
N LEU A 165 -0.57 -6.05 5.23
CA LEU A 165 0.04 -7.39 5.18
C LEU A 165 1.13 -7.58 6.24
N LEU A 166 1.96 -6.56 6.49
CA LEU A 166 2.94 -6.56 7.58
C LEU A 166 2.28 -6.62 8.96
N LEU A 167 1.20 -5.84 9.16
CA LEU A 167 0.39 -5.90 10.39
C LEU A 167 -0.28 -7.27 10.57
N TYR A 168 -0.68 -7.93 9.47
CA TYR A 168 -1.18 -9.30 9.52
C TYR A 168 -0.13 -10.27 10.08
N VAL A 169 1.09 -10.24 9.54
CA VAL A 169 2.20 -11.10 9.99
C VAL A 169 2.54 -10.83 11.46
N LEU A 170 2.62 -9.55 11.84
CA LEU A 170 2.87 -9.12 13.23
C LEU A 170 1.80 -9.67 14.17
N THR A 171 0.51 -9.45 13.84
CA THR A 171 -0.61 -9.89 14.68
C THR A 171 -0.64 -11.42 14.80
N ALA A 172 -0.42 -12.15 13.69
CA ALA A 172 -0.33 -13.62 13.70
C ALA A 172 0.78 -14.11 14.64
N GLY A 173 1.96 -13.48 14.58
CA GLY A 173 3.08 -13.80 15.46
C GLY A 173 2.77 -13.53 16.94
N LEU A 174 2.21 -12.35 17.26
CA LEU A 174 1.88 -11.97 18.65
C LEU A 174 0.78 -12.86 19.25
N VAL A 175 -0.18 -13.29 18.44
CA VAL A 175 -1.32 -14.11 18.90
C VAL A 175 -0.95 -15.59 19.01
N PHE A 176 -0.22 -16.15 18.05
CA PHE A 176 -0.03 -17.59 17.91
C PHE A 176 1.39 -18.10 18.16
N ALA A 177 2.43 -17.31 17.92
CA ALA A 177 3.80 -17.79 18.15
C ALA A 177 4.11 -17.93 19.65
N ARG A 178 4.88 -18.98 20.00
CA ARG A 178 5.34 -19.27 21.37
C ARG A 178 6.86 -19.27 21.51
N GLY A 179 7.57 -19.52 20.42
CA GLY A 179 9.03 -19.49 20.40
C GLY A 179 9.54 -18.07 20.62
N ARG A 180 10.42 -17.88 21.62
CA ARG A 180 10.97 -16.54 21.94
C ARG A 180 11.68 -15.91 20.75
N ALA A 181 12.49 -16.68 20.03
CA ALA A 181 13.19 -16.20 18.85
C ALA A 181 12.20 -15.81 17.73
N THR A 182 11.17 -16.63 17.48
CA THR A 182 10.11 -16.34 16.52
C THR A 182 9.42 -15.02 16.83
N VAL A 183 8.98 -14.83 18.08
CA VAL A 183 8.31 -13.59 18.51
C VAL A 183 9.25 -12.39 18.38
N LEU A 184 10.51 -12.51 18.81
CA LEU A 184 11.52 -11.45 18.71
C LEU A 184 11.73 -11.00 17.26
N ILE A 185 12.02 -11.97 16.36
CA ILE A 185 12.33 -11.69 14.95
C ILE A 185 11.09 -11.14 14.25
N THR A 186 9.91 -11.69 14.55
CA THR A 186 8.65 -11.19 13.95
C THR A 186 8.38 -9.75 14.37
N ILE A 187 8.53 -9.40 15.66
CA ILE A 187 8.35 -8.01 16.13
C ILE A 187 9.40 -7.11 15.48
N ALA A 188 10.69 -7.42 15.61
CA ALA A 188 11.76 -6.55 15.11
C ALA A 188 11.65 -6.36 13.59
N GLY A 189 11.47 -7.44 12.82
CA GLY A 189 11.38 -7.40 11.37
C GLY A 189 10.10 -6.72 10.87
N SER A 190 8.94 -7.03 11.46
CA SER A 190 7.68 -6.38 11.06
C SER A 190 7.67 -4.90 11.42
N MET A 191 8.15 -4.52 12.61
CA MET A 191 8.19 -3.11 13.02
C MET A 191 9.18 -2.30 12.19
N LEU A 192 10.34 -2.88 11.83
CA LEU A 192 11.30 -2.25 10.92
C LEU A 192 10.67 -2.03 9.53
N ALA A 193 10.05 -3.08 8.98
CA ALA A 193 9.40 -2.98 7.68
C ALA A 193 8.22 -1.99 7.69
N LEU A 194 7.40 -1.97 8.76
CA LEU A 194 6.31 -1.00 8.94
C LEU A 194 6.82 0.44 9.00
N PHE A 195 7.90 0.70 9.74
CA PHE A 195 8.53 2.02 9.80
C PHE A 195 8.99 2.47 8.41
N LEU A 196 9.66 1.57 7.68
CA LEU A 196 10.20 1.85 6.35
C LEU A 196 9.15 1.78 5.21
N VAL A 197 7.92 1.30 5.46
CA VAL A 197 6.81 1.38 4.50
C VAL A 197 5.92 2.58 4.78
N LYS A 198 5.40 2.70 6.02
CA LYS A 198 4.49 3.79 6.38
C LYS A 198 4.42 3.98 7.89
N ILE A 199 4.65 5.21 8.33
CA ILE A 199 4.69 5.56 9.77
C ILE A 199 3.38 5.24 10.50
N THR A 200 2.22 5.37 9.86
CA THR A 200 0.92 5.04 10.49
C THR A 200 0.78 3.54 10.75
N GLY A 201 1.34 2.69 9.88
CA GLY A 201 1.43 1.25 10.13
C GLY A 201 2.36 0.92 11.28
N PHE A 202 3.49 1.62 11.38
CA PHE A 202 4.39 1.50 12.53
C PHE A 202 3.69 1.88 13.83
N ALA A 203 2.94 3.00 13.86
CA ALA A 203 2.17 3.41 15.03
C ALA A 203 1.10 2.38 15.42
N GLY A 204 0.33 1.86 14.43
CA GLY A 204 -0.65 0.78 14.65
C GLY A 204 0.01 -0.49 15.18
N GLY A 205 1.14 -0.90 14.60
CA GLY A 205 1.94 -2.03 15.06
C GLY A 205 2.48 -1.85 16.48
N ALA A 206 2.94 -0.64 16.81
CA ALA A 206 3.42 -0.30 18.15
C ALA A 206 2.31 -0.41 19.21
N LEU A 207 1.09 0.04 18.90
CA LEU A 207 -0.09 -0.12 19.76
C LEU A 207 -0.38 -1.61 20.02
N ILE A 208 -0.37 -2.45 18.97
CA ILE A 208 -0.62 -3.89 19.10
C ILE A 208 0.52 -4.56 19.89
N CYS A 209 1.78 -4.19 19.67
CA CYS A 209 2.93 -4.71 20.42
C CYS A 209 2.87 -4.31 21.91
N ALA A 210 2.55 -3.06 22.21
CA ALA A 210 2.41 -2.57 23.59
C ALA A 210 1.28 -3.32 24.32
N PHE A 211 0.15 -3.52 23.64
CA PHE A 211 -0.94 -4.31 24.18
C PHE A 211 -0.53 -5.78 24.40
N ALA A 212 0.13 -6.40 23.44
CA ALA A 212 0.62 -7.78 23.57
C ALA A 212 1.61 -7.96 24.74
N PHE A 213 2.45 -6.95 24.98
CA PHE A 213 3.33 -6.90 26.14
C PHE A 213 2.53 -6.79 27.44
N ALA A 214 1.56 -5.87 27.53
CA ALA A 214 0.70 -5.72 28.70
C ALA A 214 -0.17 -6.96 28.95
N ALA A 215 -0.61 -7.67 27.91
CA ALA A 215 -1.31 -8.94 27.96
C ALA A 215 -0.38 -10.15 28.24
N GLY A 216 0.91 -9.93 28.52
CA GLY A 216 1.87 -10.98 28.90
C GLY A 216 2.27 -11.93 27.76
N ARG A 217 1.97 -11.60 26.51
CA ARG A 217 2.37 -12.40 25.35
C ARG A 217 3.83 -12.19 24.95
N VAL A 218 4.39 -11.06 25.28
CA VAL A 218 5.76 -10.68 25.01
C VAL A 218 6.50 -10.48 26.34
N SER A 219 7.59 -11.21 26.56
CA SER A 219 8.42 -11.03 27.75
C SER A 219 9.25 -9.74 27.64
N LEU A 220 9.60 -9.13 28.77
CA LEU A 220 10.45 -7.93 28.80
C LEU A 220 11.77 -8.13 28.04
N ARG A 221 12.41 -9.29 28.19
CA ARG A 221 13.65 -9.63 27.46
C ARG A 221 13.43 -9.67 25.95
N THR A 222 12.30 -10.23 25.51
CA THR A 222 11.92 -10.26 24.08
C THR A 222 11.62 -8.86 23.56
N ALA A 223 10.90 -8.04 24.33
CA ALA A 223 10.60 -6.67 23.96
C ALA A 223 11.86 -5.81 23.81
N ILE A 224 12.76 -5.89 24.81
CA ILE A 224 14.05 -5.17 24.76
C ILE A 224 14.90 -5.67 23.59
N GLY A 225 15.01 -6.99 23.39
CA GLY A 225 15.78 -7.55 22.27
C GLY A 225 15.25 -7.13 20.91
N ALA A 226 13.93 -7.10 20.74
CA ALA A 226 13.30 -6.64 19.49
C ALA A 226 13.52 -5.13 19.26
N LEU A 227 13.40 -4.32 20.32
CA LEU A 227 13.68 -2.87 20.25
C LEU A 227 15.15 -2.61 19.91
N LEU A 228 16.09 -3.28 20.55
CA LEU A 228 17.51 -3.12 20.26
C LEU A 228 17.85 -3.56 18.83
N GLY A 229 17.29 -4.67 18.35
CA GLY A 229 17.44 -5.10 16.95
C GLY A 229 16.89 -4.07 15.95
N PHE A 230 15.70 -3.55 16.22
CA PHE A 230 15.09 -2.47 15.44
C PHE A 230 15.97 -1.21 15.39
N LEU A 231 16.40 -0.72 16.56
CA LEU A 231 17.23 0.49 16.66
C LEU A 231 18.63 0.29 16.04
N ALA A 232 19.21 -0.90 16.16
CA ALA A 232 20.51 -1.20 15.55
C ALA A 232 20.46 -1.11 14.01
N VAL A 233 19.38 -1.63 13.38
CA VAL A 233 19.22 -1.53 11.92
C VAL A 233 18.94 -0.09 11.51
N LEU A 234 18.11 0.65 12.25
CA LEU A 234 17.88 2.08 11.94
C LEU A 234 19.18 2.89 12.08
N ALA A 235 19.96 2.64 13.14
CA ALA A 235 21.26 3.31 13.33
C ALA A 235 22.23 2.99 12.18
N LEU A 236 22.27 1.75 11.72
CA LEU A 236 23.09 1.37 10.56
C LEU A 236 22.64 2.10 9.29
N LEU A 237 21.33 2.14 9.02
CA LEU A 237 20.79 2.86 7.86
C LEU A 237 21.08 4.36 7.97
N GLU A 238 20.92 4.96 9.15
CA GLU A 238 21.24 6.37 9.36
C GLU A 238 22.70 6.69 9.10
N LEU A 239 23.61 5.91 9.70
CA LEU A 239 25.05 6.11 9.55
C LEU A 239 25.56 5.93 8.11
N THR A 240 24.88 5.11 7.32
CA THR A 240 25.30 4.82 5.94
C THR A 240 24.61 5.69 4.89
N THR A 241 23.39 6.18 5.15
CA THR A 241 22.55 6.78 4.12
C THR A 241 21.83 8.07 4.56
N ALA A 242 21.77 8.38 5.86
CA ALA A 242 20.97 9.47 6.43
C ALA A 242 19.45 9.38 6.11
N VAL A 243 18.96 8.24 5.63
CA VAL A 243 17.57 8.06 5.18
C VAL A 243 16.58 8.13 6.35
N VAL A 244 16.98 7.72 7.57
CA VAL A 244 16.06 7.68 8.72
C VAL A 244 15.71 9.09 9.18
N SER A 245 16.70 9.96 9.38
CA SER A 245 16.49 11.35 9.77
C SER A 245 15.75 12.14 8.67
N ALA A 246 16.09 11.92 7.40
CA ALA A 246 15.43 12.52 6.26
C ALA A 246 13.94 12.12 6.19
N TYR A 247 13.64 10.81 6.30
CA TYR A 247 12.26 10.33 6.31
C TYR A 247 11.45 10.86 7.51
N VAL A 248 12.06 10.96 8.70
CA VAL A 248 11.39 11.59 9.86
C VAL A 248 11.11 13.07 9.59
N GLY A 249 12.02 13.76 8.91
CA GLY A 249 11.81 15.14 8.44
C GLY A 249 10.63 15.26 7.48
N ASP A 250 10.53 14.37 6.49
CA ASP A 250 9.40 14.31 5.55
C ASP A 250 8.07 14.08 6.29
N ILE A 251 8.06 13.16 7.28
CA ILE A 251 6.86 12.93 8.12
C ILE A 251 6.47 14.20 8.89
N ALA A 252 7.43 14.90 9.48
CA ALA A 252 7.16 16.13 10.23
C ALA A 252 6.57 17.21 9.32
N ALA A 253 7.11 17.37 8.10
CA ALA A 253 6.57 18.29 7.11
C ALA A 253 5.13 17.91 6.68
N LEU A 254 4.87 16.61 6.45
CA LEU A 254 3.53 16.13 6.12
C LEU A 254 2.52 16.35 7.25
N VAL A 255 2.92 16.17 8.50
CA VAL A 255 2.06 16.43 9.66
C VAL A 255 1.72 17.93 9.74
N ALA A 256 2.69 18.81 9.51
CA ALA A 256 2.47 20.25 9.49
C ALA A 256 1.53 20.71 8.36
N LEU A 257 1.64 20.07 7.17
CA LEU A 257 0.74 20.34 6.04
C LEU A 257 -0.71 19.83 6.26
N ASN A 258 -0.89 18.84 7.12
CA ASN A 258 -2.18 18.15 7.30
C ASN A 258 -2.80 18.42 8.68
N GLU A 259 -2.79 19.66 9.13
CA GLU A 259 -3.45 20.08 10.37
C GLU A 259 -4.97 19.79 10.29
N GLY A 260 -5.45 18.92 11.15
CA GLY A 260 -6.87 18.59 11.21
C GLY A 260 -7.20 17.67 12.38
N SER A 261 -8.46 17.72 12.87
CA SER A 261 -8.89 16.90 14.00
C SER A 261 -8.94 15.42 13.64
N ILE A 262 -8.36 14.57 14.48
CA ILE A 262 -8.33 13.11 14.29
C ILE A 262 -9.74 12.51 14.42
N LEU A 263 -10.58 13.05 15.30
CA LEU A 263 -11.91 12.49 15.58
C LEU A 263 -12.84 12.42 14.35
N PRO A 264 -13.02 13.48 13.53
CA PRO A 264 -13.78 13.38 12.29
C PRO A 264 -13.26 12.30 11.35
N ARG A 265 -11.95 12.13 11.22
CA ARG A 265 -11.35 11.08 10.38
C ARG A 265 -11.69 9.66 10.89
N PHE A 266 -11.71 9.45 12.21
CA PHE A 266 -12.16 8.18 12.78
C PHE A 266 -13.63 7.90 12.50
N LEU A 267 -14.51 8.89 12.67
CA LEU A 267 -15.93 8.75 12.38
C LEU A 267 -16.17 8.50 10.88
N GLN A 268 -15.44 9.18 10.02
CA GLN A 268 -15.48 8.96 8.58
C GLN A 268 -15.02 7.54 8.22
N ALA A 269 -13.89 7.08 8.75
CA ALA A 269 -13.40 5.72 8.51
C ALA A 269 -14.40 4.66 8.99
N ALA A 270 -14.98 4.84 10.18
CA ALA A 270 -16.01 3.94 10.70
C ALA A 270 -17.28 3.94 9.83
N SER A 271 -17.66 5.10 9.26
CA SER A 271 -18.82 5.22 8.37
C SER A 271 -18.56 4.57 7.01
N ILE A 272 -17.42 4.86 6.38
CA ILE A 272 -17.06 4.29 5.08
C ILE A 272 -16.95 2.77 5.17
N HIS A 273 -16.29 2.26 6.21
CA HIS A 273 -16.05 0.83 6.39
C HIS A 273 -17.06 0.16 7.34
N PHE A 274 -18.27 0.71 7.42
CA PHE A 274 -19.30 0.24 8.34
C PHE A 274 -19.59 -1.27 8.22
N MET A 275 -19.57 -1.80 6.99
CA MET A 275 -19.81 -3.23 6.73
C MET A 275 -18.79 -4.16 7.40
N ALA A 276 -17.55 -3.72 7.55
CA ALA A 276 -16.49 -4.47 8.24
C ALA A 276 -16.45 -4.13 9.73
N PHE A 277 -16.61 -2.84 10.07
CA PHE A 277 -16.47 -2.35 11.44
C PHE A 277 -17.65 -2.76 12.34
N ALA A 278 -18.89 -2.64 11.87
CA ALA A 278 -20.06 -2.90 12.71
C ALA A 278 -20.12 -4.35 13.24
N PRO A 279 -19.91 -5.41 12.42
CA PRO A 279 -19.85 -6.77 12.93
C PRO A 279 -18.72 -6.99 13.97
N LEU A 280 -17.56 -6.35 13.79
CA LEU A 280 -16.46 -6.41 14.76
C LEU A 280 -16.83 -5.73 16.09
N ALA A 281 -17.49 -4.58 16.03
CA ALA A 281 -17.99 -3.88 17.22
C ALA A 281 -19.06 -4.71 17.96
N ILE A 282 -20.00 -5.31 17.22
CA ILE A 282 -21.02 -6.20 17.78
C ILE A 282 -20.38 -7.44 18.40
N LEU A 283 -19.40 -8.07 17.72
CA LEU A 283 -18.68 -9.23 18.27
C LEU A 283 -17.92 -8.85 19.55
N THR A 284 -17.27 -7.67 19.56
CA THR A 284 -16.57 -7.17 20.76
C THR A 284 -17.54 -6.97 21.91
N ALA A 285 -18.69 -6.35 21.66
CA ALA A 285 -19.74 -6.15 22.66
C ALA A 285 -20.31 -7.50 23.15
N ALA A 286 -20.59 -8.43 22.25
CA ALA A 286 -21.10 -9.76 22.60
C ALA A 286 -20.10 -10.54 23.48
N LEU A 287 -18.80 -10.53 23.13
CA LEU A 287 -17.75 -11.14 23.94
C LEU A 287 -17.63 -10.46 25.31
N GLY A 288 -17.78 -9.13 25.35
CA GLY A 288 -17.80 -8.36 26.59
C GLY A 288 -18.96 -8.73 27.50
N LEU A 289 -20.17 -8.83 26.95
CA LEU A 289 -21.38 -9.19 27.68
C LEU A 289 -21.33 -10.66 28.18
N ILE A 290 -20.92 -11.59 27.32
CA ILE A 290 -20.76 -13.01 27.68
C ILE A 290 -19.70 -13.19 28.77
N GLY A 291 -18.58 -12.44 28.67
CA GLY A 291 -17.49 -12.49 29.62
C GLY A 291 -17.61 -11.53 30.82
N LEU A 292 -18.71 -10.76 30.94
CA LEU A 292 -18.85 -9.69 31.92
C LEU A 292 -18.60 -10.15 33.37
N PRO A 293 -19.16 -11.28 33.87
CA PRO A 293 -18.87 -11.74 35.22
C PRO A 293 -17.39 -11.98 35.47
N ASP A 294 -16.71 -12.60 34.50
CA ASP A 294 -15.28 -12.90 34.59
C ASP A 294 -14.41 -11.64 34.48
N ILE A 295 -14.83 -10.65 33.70
CA ILE A 295 -14.16 -9.34 33.58
C ILE A 295 -14.28 -8.61 34.92
N LEU A 296 -15.48 -8.53 35.51
CA LEU A 296 -15.71 -7.90 36.80
C LEU A 296 -14.93 -8.59 37.94
N HIS A 297 -14.87 -9.91 37.92
CA HIS A 297 -14.04 -10.65 38.88
C HIS A 297 -12.54 -10.36 38.70
N ALA A 298 -12.07 -10.33 37.45
CA ALA A 298 -10.66 -10.04 37.16
C ALA A 298 -10.29 -8.58 37.52
N THR A 299 -11.17 -7.61 37.27
CA THR A 299 -10.98 -6.19 37.66
C THR A 299 -10.95 -6.02 39.17
N THR A 300 -11.86 -6.66 39.92
CA THR A 300 -11.84 -6.64 41.40
C THR A 300 -10.59 -7.31 41.96
N THR A 301 -10.14 -8.42 41.35
CA THR A 301 -8.91 -9.09 41.73
C THR A 301 -7.68 -8.20 41.47
N LEU A 302 -7.64 -7.51 40.32
CA LEU A 302 -6.59 -6.55 39.99
C LEU A 302 -6.56 -5.38 40.99
N ALA A 303 -7.73 -4.80 41.30
CA ALA A 303 -7.86 -3.69 42.24
C ALA A 303 -7.38 -4.07 43.66
N ARG A 304 -7.65 -5.31 44.11
CA ARG A 304 -7.25 -5.81 45.42
C ARG A 304 -5.78 -6.23 45.47
N SER A 305 -5.31 -6.97 44.47
CA SER A 305 -3.96 -7.56 44.48
C SER A 305 -2.88 -6.62 43.96
N ARG A 306 -3.22 -5.72 43.03
CA ARG A 306 -2.31 -4.84 42.25
C ARG A 306 -1.12 -5.62 41.63
N ARG A 307 -1.30 -6.92 41.36
CA ARG A 307 -0.27 -7.77 40.78
C ARG A 307 -0.28 -7.74 39.28
N VAL A 308 0.87 -7.72 38.62
CA VAL A 308 1.05 -7.81 37.17
C VAL A 308 0.31 -9.01 36.58
N ALA A 309 0.36 -10.18 37.29
CA ALA A 309 -0.36 -11.38 36.86
C ALA A 309 -1.89 -11.17 36.74
N ALA A 310 -2.49 -10.37 37.63
CA ALA A 310 -3.91 -10.04 37.54
C ALA A 310 -4.22 -9.12 36.35
N LEU A 311 -3.34 -8.18 36.02
CA LEU A 311 -3.45 -7.34 34.84
C LEU A 311 -3.37 -8.19 33.56
N VAL A 312 -2.39 -9.09 33.48
CA VAL A 312 -2.23 -10.04 32.35
C VAL A 312 -3.48 -10.90 32.19
N ALA A 313 -4.02 -11.47 33.28
CA ALA A 313 -5.25 -12.28 33.24
C ALA A 313 -6.49 -11.49 32.80
N LEU A 314 -6.53 -10.19 33.08
CA LEU A 314 -7.58 -9.29 32.57
C LEU A 314 -7.37 -9.02 31.08
N LEU A 315 -6.21 -8.57 30.65
CA LEU A 315 -5.95 -8.09 29.29
C LEU A 315 -5.85 -9.22 28.24
N ASP A 316 -5.36 -10.44 28.61
CA ASP A 316 -5.26 -11.56 27.64
C ASP A 316 -6.62 -12.25 27.35
N ARG A 317 -7.71 -11.48 27.36
CA ARG A 317 -9.06 -11.92 26.96
C ARG A 317 -9.37 -11.52 25.54
N ASP A 318 -10.20 -12.31 24.87
CA ASP A 318 -10.50 -12.13 23.45
C ASP A 318 -11.20 -10.78 23.15
N VAL A 319 -12.03 -10.30 24.07
CA VAL A 319 -12.68 -8.98 23.95
C VAL A 319 -11.67 -7.83 23.86
N PHE A 320 -10.62 -7.84 24.68
CA PHE A 320 -9.61 -6.77 24.65
C PHE A 320 -8.68 -6.89 23.46
N TRP A 321 -8.33 -8.11 23.06
CA TRP A 321 -7.57 -8.36 21.83
C TRP A 321 -8.33 -7.86 20.60
N LEU A 322 -9.63 -8.24 20.50
CA LEU A 322 -10.45 -7.80 19.37
C LEU A 322 -10.63 -6.29 19.36
N GLY A 323 -10.94 -5.69 20.52
CA GLY A 323 -11.09 -4.24 20.65
C GLY A 323 -9.83 -3.49 20.26
N MET A 324 -8.63 -3.93 20.73
CA MET A 324 -7.36 -3.28 20.41
C MET A 324 -7.02 -3.38 18.92
N VAL A 325 -7.15 -4.56 18.33
CA VAL A 325 -6.80 -4.74 16.91
C VAL A 325 -7.83 -4.07 16.00
N THR A 326 -9.11 -4.03 16.37
CA THR A 326 -10.14 -3.26 15.65
C THR A 326 -9.88 -1.75 15.74
N PHE A 327 -9.46 -1.26 16.92
CA PHE A 327 -9.07 0.14 17.08
C PHE A 327 -7.86 0.48 16.21
N ALA A 328 -6.83 -0.37 16.20
CA ALA A 328 -5.67 -0.18 15.32
C ALA A 328 -6.06 -0.22 13.84
N ALA A 329 -7.02 -1.09 13.44
CA ALA A 329 -7.53 -1.14 12.08
C ALA A 329 -8.25 0.15 11.69
N LEU A 330 -9.13 0.68 12.53
CA LEU A 330 -9.78 1.97 12.29
C LEU A 330 -8.77 3.12 12.23
N PHE A 331 -7.77 3.13 13.13
CA PHE A 331 -6.71 4.13 13.09
C PHE A 331 -5.97 4.12 11.75
N VAL A 332 -5.64 2.94 11.24
CA VAL A 332 -4.96 2.79 9.95
C VAL A 332 -5.88 3.19 8.80
N GLU A 333 -7.20 2.88 8.86
CA GLU A 333 -8.18 3.30 7.85
C GLU A 333 -8.39 4.83 7.77
N THR A 334 -8.10 5.59 8.83
CA THR A 334 -8.10 7.06 8.74
C THR A 334 -7.12 7.60 7.71
N GLN A 335 -6.23 6.76 7.20
CA GLN A 335 -5.18 7.07 6.23
C GLN A 335 -5.47 6.50 4.83
N ASN A 336 -6.73 6.23 4.53
CA ASN A 336 -7.20 5.84 3.20
C ASN A 336 -6.59 4.51 2.71
N THR A 337 -6.82 3.44 3.44
CA THR A 337 -6.28 2.11 3.09
C THR A 337 -7.19 1.28 2.20
N GLY A 338 -8.37 1.78 1.89
CA GLY A 338 -9.32 1.10 1.02
C GLY A 338 -9.99 -0.13 1.62
N GLY A 339 -10.22 -0.14 2.93
CA GLY A 339 -10.91 -1.22 3.63
C GLY A 339 -10.06 -2.45 3.89
N LEU A 340 -8.76 -2.42 3.57
CA LEU A 340 -7.87 -3.57 3.74
C LEU A 340 -7.27 -3.69 5.13
N ALA A 341 -7.36 -2.66 6.00
CA ALA A 341 -6.82 -2.75 7.35
C ALA A 341 -7.46 -3.88 8.15
N PHE A 342 -8.73 -4.19 7.92
CA PHE A 342 -9.43 -5.24 8.66
C PHE A 342 -8.89 -6.67 8.40
N ILE A 343 -8.04 -6.88 7.39
CA ILE A 343 -7.43 -8.19 7.16
C ILE A 343 -6.52 -8.64 8.31
N PHE A 344 -5.82 -7.72 8.97
CA PHE A 344 -4.95 -8.08 10.09
C PHE A 344 -5.70 -8.34 11.42
N VAL A 345 -7.03 -8.17 11.44
CA VAL A 345 -7.90 -8.64 12.53
C VAL A 345 -8.08 -10.17 12.47
N TRP A 346 -7.90 -10.79 11.29
CA TRP A 346 -8.12 -12.21 11.08
C TRP A 346 -7.42 -13.14 12.10
N PRO A 347 -6.13 -12.96 12.46
CA PRO A 347 -5.50 -13.81 13.47
C PRO A 347 -6.23 -13.77 14.84
N VAL A 348 -6.82 -12.63 15.22
CA VAL A 348 -7.61 -12.52 16.45
C VAL A 348 -8.96 -13.22 16.30
N LEU A 349 -9.63 -13.08 15.16
CA LEU A 349 -10.87 -13.82 14.88
C LEU A 349 -10.64 -15.32 14.90
N LEU A 350 -9.54 -15.80 14.31
CA LEU A 350 -9.14 -17.21 14.38
C LEU A 350 -8.89 -17.68 15.81
N ARG A 351 -8.23 -16.88 16.65
CA ARG A 351 -8.04 -17.18 18.07
C ARG A 351 -9.39 -17.31 18.79
N ILE A 352 -10.35 -16.43 18.51
CA ILE A 352 -11.70 -16.48 19.08
C ILE A 352 -12.40 -17.79 18.67
N LEU A 353 -12.35 -18.17 17.40
CA LEU A 353 -12.91 -19.44 16.90
C LEU A 353 -12.31 -20.66 17.58
N VAL A 354 -10.98 -20.69 17.70
CA VAL A 354 -10.26 -21.80 18.37
C VAL A 354 -10.69 -21.94 19.82
N ARG A 355 -10.91 -20.83 20.53
CA ARG A 355 -11.34 -20.84 21.93
C ARG A 355 -12.83 -21.13 22.10
N ALA A 356 -13.65 -20.74 21.12
CA ALA A 356 -15.09 -20.97 21.16
C ALA A 356 -15.50 -22.43 20.97
N GLY A 357 -14.62 -23.30 20.48
CA GLY A 357 -14.91 -24.72 20.18
C GLY A 357 -15.45 -25.57 21.35
N GLY A 358 -15.39 -25.08 22.58
CA GLY A 358 -15.98 -25.70 23.78
C GLY A 358 -17.22 -24.98 24.33
N ALA A 359 -17.72 -23.95 23.65
CA ALA A 359 -18.86 -23.16 24.11
C ALA A 359 -20.21 -23.88 23.87
N PRO A 360 -21.28 -23.53 24.63
CA PRO A 360 -22.64 -23.97 24.34
C PRO A 360 -23.05 -23.63 22.90
N THR A 361 -23.86 -24.49 22.28
CA THR A 361 -24.21 -24.43 20.84
C THR A 361 -24.68 -23.06 20.37
N TRP A 362 -25.52 -22.37 21.14
CA TRP A 362 -26.02 -21.05 20.76
C TRP A 362 -24.92 -19.95 20.80
N ARG A 363 -24.00 -20.02 21.77
CA ARG A 363 -22.86 -19.09 21.86
C ARG A 363 -21.89 -19.32 20.72
N LEU A 364 -21.63 -20.59 20.40
CA LEU A 364 -20.79 -20.96 19.26
C LEU A 364 -21.41 -20.45 17.95
N ALA A 365 -22.73 -20.65 17.76
CA ALA A 365 -23.45 -20.18 16.57
C ALA A 365 -23.38 -18.64 16.44
N LEU A 366 -23.58 -17.91 17.55
CA LEU A 366 -23.46 -16.44 17.57
C LEU A 366 -22.03 -15.98 17.19
N ILE A 367 -21.02 -16.58 17.81
CA ILE A 367 -19.61 -16.24 17.53
C ILE A 367 -19.25 -16.55 16.07
N LEU A 368 -19.62 -17.74 15.57
CA LEU A 368 -19.41 -18.13 14.18
C LEU A 368 -20.08 -17.15 13.20
N GLY A 369 -21.34 -16.78 13.47
CA GLY A 369 -22.09 -15.83 12.65
C GLY A 369 -21.43 -14.45 12.62
N LEU A 370 -21.01 -13.92 13.77
CA LEU A 370 -20.37 -12.62 13.86
C LEU A 370 -18.95 -12.61 13.28
N VAL A 371 -18.18 -13.68 13.47
CA VAL A 371 -16.85 -13.82 12.83
C VAL A 371 -17.02 -13.90 11.31
N ALA A 372 -17.99 -14.67 10.83
CA ALA A 372 -18.29 -14.76 9.40
C ALA A 372 -18.72 -13.39 8.83
N ALA A 373 -19.60 -12.67 9.53
CA ALA A 373 -20.03 -11.33 9.14
C ALA A 373 -18.88 -10.31 9.13
N SER A 374 -17.88 -10.49 9.98
CA SER A 374 -16.69 -9.60 10.03
C SER A 374 -15.67 -9.89 8.93
N ALA A 375 -15.40 -11.16 8.63
CA ALA A 375 -14.29 -11.58 7.78
C ALA A 375 -14.70 -11.81 6.32
N LEU A 376 -15.89 -12.44 6.10
CA LEU A 376 -16.28 -12.88 4.76
C LEU A 376 -16.53 -11.74 3.76
N PRO A 377 -17.11 -10.58 4.13
CA PRO A 377 -17.36 -9.53 3.13
C PRO A 377 -16.07 -9.09 2.41
N THR A 378 -15.03 -8.73 3.15
CA THR A 378 -13.74 -8.32 2.55
C THR A 378 -13.11 -9.46 1.73
N PHE A 379 -13.09 -10.67 2.29
CA PHE A 379 -12.53 -11.84 1.61
C PHE A 379 -13.24 -12.18 0.31
N VAL A 380 -14.58 -12.22 0.34
CA VAL A 380 -15.41 -12.52 -0.84
C VAL A 380 -15.29 -11.41 -1.88
N GLN A 381 -15.25 -10.14 -1.47
CA GLN A 381 -15.09 -9.02 -2.40
C GLN A 381 -13.76 -9.10 -3.16
N VAL A 382 -12.65 -9.36 -2.48
CA VAL A 382 -11.34 -9.49 -3.12
C VAL A 382 -11.34 -10.63 -4.14
N ILE A 383 -11.83 -11.82 -3.75
CA ILE A 383 -11.91 -12.97 -4.67
C ILE A 383 -12.87 -12.70 -5.83
N HIS A 384 -14.06 -12.17 -5.55
CA HIS A 384 -15.07 -11.88 -6.57
C HIS A 384 -14.57 -10.87 -7.61
N ARG A 385 -13.93 -9.77 -7.15
CA ARG A 385 -13.36 -8.77 -8.06
C ARG A 385 -12.20 -9.35 -8.88
N GLY A 386 -11.31 -10.11 -8.26
CA GLY A 386 -10.24 -10.80 -8.96
C GLY A 386 -10.75 -11.77 -10.01
N ALA A 387 -11.75 -12.57 -9.67
CA ALA A 387 -12.40 -13.48 -10.62
C ALA A 387 -13.09 -12.74 -11.77
N ARG A 388 -13.80 -11.64 -11.47
CA ARG A 388 -14.41 -10.81 -12.52
C ARG A 388 -13.37 -10.19 -13.46
N ALA A 389 -12.24 -9.72 -12.93
CA ALA A 389 -11.15 -9.18 -13.73
C ALA A 389 -10.56 -10.26 -14.66
N LEU A 390 -10.32 -11.46 -14.13
CA LEU A 390 -9.83 -12.60 -14.92
C LEU A 390 -10.80 -13.01 -16.02
N VAL A 391 -12.10 -13.12 -15.71
CA VAL A 391 -13.13 -13.45 -16.70
C VAL A 391 -13.29 -12.33 -17.72
N GLY A 392 -13.22 -11.07 -17.28
CA GLY A 392 -13.27 -9.90 -18.16
C GLY A 392 -12.17 -9.90 -19.22
N GLN A 393 -10.98 -10.38 -18.86
CA GLN A 393 -9.81 -10.44 -19.74
C GLN A 393 -10.09 -11.18 -21.06
N ILE A 394 -11.01 -12.14 -21.08
CA ILE A 394 -11.39 -12.89 -22.28
C ILE A 394 -11.91 -11.99 -23.41
N ALA A 395 -12.57 -10.87 -23.04
CA ALA A 395 -13.17 -9.92 -23.99
C ALA A 395 -12.40 -8.60 -24.09
N TYR A 396 -11.25 -8.49 -23.40
CA TYR A 396 -10.47 -7.28 -23.37
C TYR A 396 -9.41 -7.28 -24.48
N VAL A 397 -9.01 -6.09 -24.89
CA VAL A 397 -7.92 -5.87 -25.85
C VAL A 397 -6.83 -5.06 -25.16
N ASP A 398 -5.60 -5.31 -25.58
CA ASP A 398 -4.43 -4.61 -25.05
C ASP A 398 -4.43 -3.13 -25.47
N LEU A 399 -3.87 -2.27 -24.60
CA LEU A 399 -3.65 -0.87 -24.92
C LEU A 399 -2.47 -0.77 -25.91
N ASP A 400 -2.70 -0.15 -27.05
CA ASP A 400 -1.65 0.14 -28.04
C ASP A 400 -0.92 1.44 -27.65
N ALA A 401 0.16 1.31 -26.87
CA ALA A 401 1.01 2.42 -26.42
C ALA A 401 2.46 1.94 -26.25
N PRO A 402 3.17 1.68 -27.36
CA PRO A 402 4.46 0.97 -27.34
C PRO A 402 5.58 1.74 -26.62
N ARG A 403 5.55 3.08 -26.56
CA ARG A 403 6.54 3.89 -25.87
C ARG A 403 6.47 3.81 -24.36
N LEU A 404 5.34 3.36 -23.83
CA LEU A 404 5.16 3.18 -22.39
C LEU A 404 5.78 1.88 -21.86
N GLY A 405 6.22 0.97 -22.74
CA GLY A 405 6.81 -0.30 -22.34
C GLY A 405 5.87 -1.09 -21.43
N THR A 406 6.37 -1.56 -20.29
CA THR A 406 5.59 -2.36 -19.32
C THR A 406 4.46 -1.58 -18.64
N LEU A 407 4.50 -0.24 -18.62
CA LEU A 407 3.38 0.59 -18.14
C LEU A 407 2.11 0.42 -18.98
N ALA A 408 2.26 0.11 -20.29
CA ALA A 408 1.15 -0.22 -21.19
C ALA A 408 0.75 -1.69 -21.16
N ALA A 409 1.33 -2.52 -20.28
CA ALA A 409 0.93 -3.92 -20.14
C ALA A 409 -0.45 -4.05 -19.45
N VAL A 410 -1.43 -3.36 -20.01
CA VAL A 410 -2.81 -3.30 -19.55
C VAL A 410 -3.78 -3.54 -20.68
N SER A 411 -4.95 -4.08 -20.33
CA SER A 411 -6.04 -4.35 -21.26
C SER A 411 -7.35 -3.79 -20.72
N GLN A 412 -8.30 -3.55 -21.62
CA GLN A 412 -9.66 -3.20 -21.22
C GLN A 412 -10.62 -3.46 -22.38
N ARG A 413 -11.93 -3.30 -22.15
CA ARG A 413 -12.95 -3.40 -23.21
C ARG A 413 -12.68 -2.43 -24.35
N PRO A 414 -12.84 -2.82 -25.60
CA PRO A 414 -12.66 -1.92 -26.76
C PRO A 414 -13.47 -0.64 -26.66
N GLU A 415 -14.69 -0.71 -26.08
CA GLU A 415 -15.57 0.44 -25.90
C GLU A 415 -14.99 1.46 -24.93
N LEU A 416 -14.28 0.99 -23.86
CA LEU A 416 -13.63 1.89 -22.89
C LEU A 416 -12.38 2.54 -23.47
N ILE A 417 -11.58 1.79 -24.23
CA ILE A 417 -10.41 2.35 -24.91
C ILE A 417 -10.86 3.43 -25.90
N ARG A 418 -11.93 3.16 -26.66
CA ARG A 418 -12.54 4.16 -27.55
C ARG A 418 -13.09 5.37 -26.76
N ARG A 419 -13.77 5.14 -25.62
CA ARG A 419 -14.27 6.22 -24.77
C ARG A 419 -13.12 7.11 -24.25
N ALA A 420 -12.00 6.51 -23.84
CA ALA A 420 -10.82 7.25 -23.42
C ALA A 420 -10.26 8.13 -24.57
N ALA A 421 -10.20 7.61 -25.80
CA ALA A 421 -9.78 8.37 -26.96
C ALA A 421 -10.74 9.54 -27.27
N VAL A 422 -12.06 9.33 -27.15
CA VAL A 422 -13.07 10.39 -27.31
C VAL A 422 -12.94 11.44 -26.21
N MET A 423 -12.66 11.03 -24.96
CA MET A 423 -12.43 11.99 -23.88
C MET A 423 -11.17 12.82 -24.11
N LEU A 424 -10.10 12.21 -24.60
CA LEU A 424 -8.86 12.93 -24.94
C LEU A 424 -9.13 13.98 -26.05
N ASP A 425 -9.82 13.59 -27.12
CA ASP A 425 -10.27 14.51 -28.19
C ASP A 425 -11.18 15.64 -27.65
N THR A 426 -12.05 15.34 -26.68
CA THR A 426 -12.91 16.32 -26.02
C THR A 426 -12.11 17.37 -25.25
N TYR A 427 -11.11 16.96 -24.49
CA TYR A 427 -10.22 17.88 -23.78
C TYR A 427 -9.44 18.79 -24.74
N GLN A 428 -9.01 18.25 -25.88
CA GLN A 428 -8.30 19.03 -26.92
C GLN A 428 -9.19 20.03 -27.62
N ARG A 429 -10.46 19.69 -27.89
CA ARG A 429 -11.41 20.55 -28.63
C ARG A 429 -12.05 21.62 -27.78
N PHE A 430 -12.23 21.38 -26.48
CA PHE A 430 -12.94 22.28 -25.59
C PHE A 430 -12.09 22.69 -24.37
N PRO A 431 -10.85 23.17 -24.58
CA PRO A 431 -9.96 23.52 -23.47
C PRO A 431 -10.56 24.59 -22.55
N GLU A 432 -11.26 25.59 -23.13
CA GLU A 432 -11.85 26.71 -22.39
C GLU A 432 -12.87 26.25 -21.33
N ALA A 433 -13.65 25.20 -21.63
CA ALA A 433 -14.61 24.64 -20.67
C ALA A 433 -13.92 24.07 -19.43
N PHE A 434 -12.80 23.37 -19.63
CA PHE A 434 -12.03 22.76 -18.53
C PHE A 434 -11.17 23.79 -17.80
N ASP A 435 -10.67 24.81 -18.50
CA ASP A 435 -10.00 25.95 -17.90
C ASP A 435 -10.95 26.71 -16.97
N HIS A 436 -12.19 26.97 -17.41
CA HIS A 436 -13.23 27.58 -16.58
C HIS A 436 -13.52 26.75 -15.33
N LEU A 437 -13.70 25.43 -15.46
CA LEU A 437 -13.90 24.54 -14.31
C LEU A 437 -12.69 24.55 -13.34
N ALA A 438 -11.48 24.67 -13.87
CA ALA A 438 -10.29 24.79 -13.05
C ALA A 438 -10.20 26.16 -12.36
N ASP A 439 -10.66 27.25 -13.00
CA ASP A 439 -10.75 28.60 -12.41
C ASP A 439 -11.73 28.64 -11.24
N GLU A 440 -12.84 27.89 -11.35
CA GLU A 440 -13.85 27.72 -10.29
C GLU A 440 -13.46 26.63 -9.26
N GLU A 441 -12.24 26.14 -9.30
CA GLU A 441 -11.73 25.08 -8.40
C GLU A 441 -12.55 23.77 -8.45
N GLN A 442 -13.17 23.47 -9.61
CA GLN A 442 -14.01 22.29 -9.81
C GLN A 442 -13.26 21.11 -10.45
N LEU A 443 -12.02 21.28 -10.89
CA LEU A 443 -11.19 20.24 -11.49
C LEU A 443 -9.92 19.98 -10.66
N PRO A 444 -10.01 19.25 -9.55
CA PRO A 444 -8.83 18.78 -8.81
C PRO A 444 -8.00 17.78 -9.64
N SER A 445 -6.84 17.39 -9.17
CA SER A 445 -5.96 16.44 -9.87
C SER A 445 -6.60 15.07 -10.16
N PHE A 446 -7.69 14.75 -9.49
CA PHE A 446 -8.38 13.46 -9.58
C PHE A 446 -9.72 13.55 -10.30
N THR A 447 -9.83 14.37 -11.32
CA THR A 447 -11.03 14.43 -12.15
C THR A 447 -11.36 13.05 -12.68
N LEU A 448 -12.54 12.51 -12.33
CA LEU A 448 -13.02 11.18 -12.77
C LEU A 448 -12.06 10.02 -12.40
N TYR A 449 -11.28 10.16 -11.34
CA TYR A 449 -10.22 9.23 -10.97
C TYR A 449 -10.70 7.80 -10.65
N ASN A 450 -11.98 7.59 -10.39
CA ASN A 450 -12.59 6.27 -10.23
C ASN A 450 -12.97 5.60 -11.55
N GLU A 451 -12.97 6.34 -12.65
CA GLU A 451 -13.37 5.83 -13.95
C GLU A 451 -12.17 5.25 -14.69
N PRO A 452 -12.26 4.01 -15.20
CA PRO A 452 -11.16 3.38 -15.95
C PRO A 452 -10.70 4.16 -17.17
N ASP A 453 -11.59 4.89 -17.83
CA ASP A 453 -11.26 5.73 -18.98
C ASP A 453 -10.35 6.91 -18.62
N PHE A 454 -10.40 7.43 -17.40
CA PHE A 454 -9.44 8.43 -16.94
C PHE A 454 -8.01 7.90 -17.00
N HIS A 455 -7.77 6.69 -16.49
CA HIS A 455 -6.44 6.08 -16.48
C HIS A 455 -5.95 5.74 -17.88
N LEU A 456 -6.84 5.28 -18.77
CA LEU A 456 -6.54 5.05 -20.18
C LEU A 456 -6.21 6.36 -20.89
N THR A 457 -7.01 7.42 -20.68
CA THR A 457 -6.76 8.75 -21.22
C THR A 457 -5.41 9.29 -20.79
N TRP A 458 -5.05 9.09 -19.50
CA TRP A 458 -3.76 9.48 -18.97
C TRP A 458 -2.60 8.72 -19.65
N LEU A 459 -2.69 7.40 -19.79
CA LEU A 459 -1.70 6.60 -20.51
C LEU A 459 -1.53 7.04 -21.96
N MET A 460 -2.62 7.27 -22.69
CA MET A 460 -2.60 7.78 -24.07
C MET A 460 -1.95 9.17 -24.16
N GLY A 461 -2.25 10.06 -23.20
CA GLY A 461 -1.62 11.39 -23.13
C GLY A 461 -0.12 11.33 -22.83
N VAL A 462 0.32 10.38 -22.01
CA VAL A 462 1.76 10.16 -21.74
C VAL A 462 2.46 9.61 -22.99
N GLU A 463 1.85 8.66 -23.73
CA GLU A 463 2.38 8.17 -25.01
C GLU A 463 2.54 9.32 -26.02
N GLU A 464 1.53 10.22 -26.12
CA GLU A 464 1.59 11.41 -26.96
C GLU A 464 2.76 12.33 -26.57
N ALA A 465 2.94 12.58 -25.26
CA ALA A 465 4.03 13.41 -24.76
C ALA A 465 5.41 12.83 -25.07
N VAL A 466 5.61 11.53 -24.83
CA VAL A 466 6.89 10.85 -25.13
C VAL A 466 7.23 10.99 -26.62
N LYS A 467 6.25 10.73 -27.50
CA LYS A 467 6.42 10.91 -28.95
C LYS A 467 6.78 12.35 -29.33
N ALA A 468 6.14 13.32 -28.68
CA ALA A 468 6.38 14.73 -28.96
C ALA A 468 7.75 15.19 -28.45
N ILE A 469 8.22 14.68 -27.30
CA ILE A 469 9.57 14.95 -26.77
C ILE A 469 10.63 14.39 -27.72
N GLU A 470 10.51 13.14 -28.16
CA GLU A 470 11.42 12.51 -29.12
C GLU A 470 11.49 13.31 -30.43
N ALA A 471 10.34 13.77 -30.95
CA ALA A 471 10.27 14.60 -32.14
C ALA A 471 10.95 15.96 -31.94
N LEU A 472 10.75 16.60 -30.80
CA LEU A 472 11.39 17.87 -30.46
C LEU A 472 12.91 17.72 -30.33
N GLU A 473 13.38 16.69 -29.65
CA GLU A 473 14.83 16.38 -29.53
C GLU A 473 15.47 16.17 -30.93
N ALA A 474 14.80 15.39 -31.78
CA ALA A 474 15.27 15.13 -33.13
C ALA A 474 15.29 16.41 -34.01
N ALA A 475 14.24 17.23 -33.94
CA ALA A 475 14.13 18.46 -34.72
C ALA A 475 15.16 19.52 -34.29
N ARG A 476 15.56 19.54 -33.02
CA ARG A 476 16.51 20.53 -32.47
C ARG A 476 17.94 19.99 -32.34
N GLY A 477 18.17 18.70 -32.55
CA GLY A 477 19.49 18.09 -32.35
C GLY A 477 19.95 18.15 -30.88
N VAL A 478 19.01 18.20 -29.94
CA VAL A 478 19.27 18.26 -28.48
C VAL A 478 18.77 17.00 -27.81
N ARG A 479 19.30 16.72 -26.64
CA ARG A 479 18.81 15.69 -25.73
C ARG A 479 18.54 16.34 -24.37
N PHE A 480 17.33 16.18 -23.84
CA PHE A 480 16.99 16.66 -22.50
C PHE A 480 17.41 15.62 -21.46
N GLU A 481 18.46 15.91 -20.69
CA GLU A 481 19.00 14.98 -19.68
C GLU A 481 18.17 14.95 -18.41
N THR A 482 17.49 16.06 -18.08
CA THR A 482 16.64 16.17 -16.88
C THR A 482 15.22 16.57 -17.25
N ILE A 483 14.24 15.78 -16.75
CA ILE A 483 12.82 16.00 -17.05
C ILE A 483 11.99 16.02 -15.75
N MET A 484 11.14 17.02 -15.63
CA MET A 484 10.16 17.17 -14.57
C MET A 484 8.74 17.25 -15.16
N ASN A 485 7.75 16.80 -14.41
CA ASN A 485 6.34 16.99 -14.75
C ASN A 485 5.64 17.83 -13.67
N LEU A 486 4.95 18.87 -14.06
CA LEU A 486 4.13 19.72 -13.18
C LEU A 486 2.77 19.04 -12.94
N ASN A 487 2.82 17.81 -12.45
CA ASN A 487 1.67 16.96 -12.18
C ASN A 487 1.97 16.03 -11.01
N PHE A 488 0.95 15.31 -10.56
CA PHE A 488 1.01 14.32 -9.48
C PHE A 488 2.09 13.25 -9.70
N VAL A 489 2.33 12.84 -10.95
CA VAL A 489 3.29 11.80 -11.32
C VAL A 489 4.25 12.26 -12.42
N ASN A 490 5.47 11.71 -12.43
CA ASN A 490 6.51 12.02 -13.41
C ASN A 490 7.08 10.74 -14.06
N PRO A 491 6.40 10.15 -15.06
CA PRO A 491 6.86 8.93 -15.70
C PRO A 491 7.99 9.16 -16.72
N PHE A 492 8.20 10.37 -17.20
CA PHE A 492 9.05 10.69 -18.35
C PHE A 492 10.53 10.36 -18.16
N PRO A 493 11.15 10.59 -16.98
CA PRO A 493 12.53 10.17 -16.76
C PRO A 493 12.73 8.67 -16.94
N TRP A 494 11.78 7.86 -16.45
CA TRP A 494 11.81 6.41 -16.66
C TRP A 494 11.65 6.03 -18.13
N LEU A 495 10.62 6.56 -18.80
CA LEU A 495 10.26 6.17 -20.16
C LEU A 495 11.31 6.56 -21.21
N LEU A 496 12.03 7.65 -20.98
CA LEU A 496 13.01 8.20 -21.90
C LEU A 496 14.47 7.91 -21.50
N ASP A 497 14.69 7.16 -20.40
CA ASP A 497 16.01 6.93 -19.81
C ASP A 497 16.74 8.27 -19.54
N ARG A 498 16.11 9.10 -18.72
CA ARG A 498 16.58 10.42 -18.28
C ARG A 498 16.61 10.51 -16.76
N GLN A 499 17.08 11.63 -16.24
CA GLN A 499 17.09 11.90 -14.80
C GLN A 499 15.91 12.77 -14.38
N ALA A 500 15.39 12.53 -13.18
CA ALA A 500 14.50 13.45 -12.51
C ALA A 500 15.29 14.43 -11.63
N PRO A 501 14.90 15.71 -11.53
CA PRO A 501 15.60 16.69 -10.69
C PRO A 501 15.52 16.33 -9.22
N ARG A 502 16.58 16.65 -8.44
CA ARG A 502 16.64 16.41 -6.99
C ARG A 502 15.75 17.37 -6.22
N GLY A 503 15.33 16.96 -5.03
CA GLY A 503 14.52 17.78 -4.12
C GLY A 503 13.04 17.86 -4.48
N ILE A 504 12.61 17.32 -5.63
CA ILE A 504 11.22 17.35 -6.07
C ILE A 504 10.45 16.20 -5.44
N ALA A 505 9.23 16.50 -4.97
CA ALA A 505 8.33 15.50 -4.39
C ALA A 505 7.83 14.50 -5.45
N ILE A 506 7.80 13.21 -5.09
CA ILE A 506 7.06 12.19 -5.84
C ILE A 506 5.65 12.04 -5.28
N GLY A 507 4.67 11.71 -6.13
CA GLY A 507 3.27 11.74 -5.70
C GLY A 507 2.86 13.16 -5.28
N ALA A 508 3.16 14.14 -6.15
CA ALA A 508 3.08 15.58 -5.88
C ALA A 508 1.64 16.07 -5.82
N ASP A 509 0.97 15.82 -4.68
CA ASP A 509 -0.34 16.39 -4.37
C ASP A 509 -0.14 17.75 -3.67
N PRO A 510 -0.38 18.90 -4.36
CA PRO A 510 -0.10 20.22 -3.80
C PRO A 510 -1.02 20.58 -2.63
N PHE A 511 -2.10 19.85 -2.42
CA PHE A 511 -3.04 20.12 -1.32
C PHE A 511 -2.56 19.55 0.03
N ARG A 512 -1.66 18.53 0.02
CA ARG A 512 -1.32 17.81 1.26
C ARG A 512 0.03 17.09 1.28
N ALA A 513 0.77 17.06 0.16
CA ALA A 513 1.98 16.24 0.07
C ALA A 513 3.16 16.93 -0.63
N VAL A 514 3.10 18.24 -0.86
CA VAL A 514 4.20 19.01 -1.43
C VAL A 514 4.50 20.18 -0.48
N PRO A 515 5.64 20.18 0.21
CA PRO A 515 6.05 21.33 1.01
C PRO A 515 6.46 22.50 0.11
N ASP A 516 6.43 23.72 0.68
CA ASP A 516 6.93 24.91 -0.01
C ASP A 516 8.39 24.72 -0.43
N PRO A 517 8.74 25.03 -1.70
CA PRO A 517 10.08 24.80 -2.21
C PRO A 517 11.08 25.78 -1.61
N ASP A 518 12.15 25.26 -1.06
CA ASP A 518 13.28 26.04 -0.63
C ASP A 518 14.17 26.50 -1.82
N GLN A 519 15.22 27.26 -1.53
CA GLN A 519 16.15 27.75 -2.55
C GLN A 519 16.92 26.65 -3.26
N ALA A 520 17.12 25.48 -2.64
CA ALA A 520 17.79 24.35 -3.26
C ALA A 520 16.87 23.67 -4.26
N VAL A 521 15.61 23.46 -3.90
CA VAL A 521 14.55 22.94 -4.78
C VAL A 521 14.34 23.86 -5.99
N LEU A 522 14.21 25.18 -5.78
CA LEU A 522 14.03 26.14 -6.87
C LEU A 522 15.23 26.18 -7.81
N ARG A 523 16.47 26.04 -7.29
CA ARG A 523 17.65 25.88 -8.15
C ARG A 523 17.63 24.61 -8.98
N SER A 524 17.16 23.50 -8.39
CA SER A 524 17.01 22.23 -9.10
C SER A 524 15.99 22.33 -10.23
N VAL A 525 14.86 22.99 -9.99
CA VAL A 525 13.87 23.30 -11.05
C VAL A 525 14.50 24.15 -12.13
N LYS A 526 15.22 25.22 -11.79
CA LYS A 526 15.88 26.12 -12.76
C LYS A 526 16.92 25.41 -13.63
N GLN A 527 17.56 24.36 -13.11
CA GLN A 527 18.56 23.57 -13.83
C GLN A 527 17.96 22.46 -14.68
N THR A 528 16.66 22.19 -14.55
CA THR A 528 15.95 21.13 -15.29
C THR A 528 15.84 21.52 -16.77
N ASP A 529 16.18 20.60 -17.67
CA ASP A 529 16.19 20.87 -19.11
C ASP A 529 14.79 21.03 -19.68
N LEU A 530 13.84 20.21 -19.21
CA LEU A 530 12.48 20.13 -19.72
C LEU A 530 11.48 19.96 -18.57
N LEU A 531 10.51 20.85 -18.44
CA LEU A 531 9.36 20.68 -17.55
C LEU A 531 8.08 20.56 -18.39
N LEU A 532 7.27 19.56 -18.08
CA LEU A 532 6.03 19.29 -18.80
C LEU A 532 4.83 19.82 -17.99
N TYR A 533 3.86 20.35 -18.71
CA TYR A 533 2.62 20.85 -18.13
C TYR A 533 1.42 20.28 -18.90
N PRO A 534 0.57 19.45 -18.26
CA PRO A 534 -0.56 18.81 -18.93
C PRO A 534 -1.70 19.80 -19.18
N LEU A 535 -2.38 19.61 -20.33
CA LEU A 535 -3.49 20.45 -20.77
C LEU A 535 -4.80 19.65 -20.99
N CYS A 536 -4.77 18.33 -20.82
CA CYS A 536 -5.91 17.46 -21.12
C CYS A 536 -6.40 16.62 -19.92
N PRO A 537 -7.17 17.23 -19.01
CA PRO A 537 -7.46 18.66 -18.84
C PRO A 537 -6.42 19.36 -17.95
N VAL A 538 -6.42 20.69 -17.96
CA VAL A 538 -5.76 21.48 -16.91
C VAL A 538 -6.56 21.32 -15.62
N THR A 539 -5.89 21.01 -14.52
CA THR A 539 -6.54 20.89 -13.20
C THR A 539 -6.05 21.95 -12.23
N VAL A 540 -6.79 22.18 -11.15
CA VAL A 540 -6.35 23.05 -10.03
C VAL A 540 -5.00 22.62 -9.51
N ALA A 541 -4.77 21.31 -9.33
CA ALA A 541 -3.50 20.79 -8.85
C ALA A 541 -2.33 21.11 -9.78
N ASN A 542 -2.52 21.02 -11.11
CA ASN A 542 -1.47 21.37 -12.06
C ASN A 542 -1.14 22.86 -12.02
N ARG A 543 -2.17 23.74 -11.87
CA ARG A 543 -1.96 25.19 -11.70
C ARG A 543 -1.20 25.49 -10.42
N LEU A 544 -1.60 24.92 -9.30
CA LEU A 544 -0.91 25.08 -8.02
C LEU A 544 0.55 24.64 -8.09
N LEU A 545 0.84 23.49 -8.70
CA LEU A 545 2.21 23.02 -8.88
C LEU A 545 3.04 23.97 -9.77
N ARG A 546 2.47 24.45 -10.87
CA ARG A 546 3.13 25.44 -11.73
C ARG A 546 3.44 26.72 -10.96
N ASP A 547 2.48 27.23 -10.19
CA ASP A 547 2.61 28.50 -9.47
C ASP A 547 3.59 28.35 -8.29
N LEU A 548 3.59 27.21 -7.61
CA LEU A 548 4.54 26.86 -6.56
C LEU A 548 6.00 26.84 -7.08
N TYR A 549 6.23 26.31 -8.27
CA TYR A 549 7.56 26.23 -8.88
C TYR A 549 7.88 27.40 -9.82
N ALA A 550 6.98 28.39 -9.98
CA ALA A 550 7.15 29.53 -10.90
C ALA A 550 8.48 30.28 -10.76
N PRO A 551 9.02 30.51 -9.53
CA PRO A 551 10.34 31.16 -9.40
C PRO A 551 11.47 30.35 -10.03
N GLY A 552 11.36 29.01 -10.04
CA GLY A 552 12.33 28.12 -10.69
C GLY A 552 12.20 28.05 -12.20
N LEU A 553 11.08 28.51 -12.80
CA LEU A 553 10.88 28.54 -14.25
C LEU A 553 11.57 29.72 -14.93
N ALA A 554 12.20 30.62 -14.19
CA ALA A 554 12.99 31.73 -14.76
C ALA A 554 14.16 31.18 -15.59
N GLY A 555 14.22 31.53 -16.89
CA GLY A 555 15.17 31.01 -17.86
C GLY A 555 14.69 29.79 -18.63
N HIS A 556 13.37 29.55 -18.62
CA HIS A 556 12.70 28.58 -19.46
C HIS A 556 11.68 29.28 -20.36
N SER A 557 11.65 28.92 -21.62
CA SER A 557 10.64 29.36 -22.57
C SER A 557 9.53 28.32 -22.67
N ARG A 558 8.28 28.77 -22.56
CA ARG A 558 7.09 27.93 -22.75
C ARG A 558 6.82 27.74 -24.23
N ILE A 559 6.67 26.49 -24.66
CA ILE A 559 6.32 26.09 -26.01
C ILE A 559 5.13 25.13 -25.97
N ARG A 560 4.31 25.13 -27.04
CA ARG A 560 3.31 24.10 -27.25
C ARG A 560 4.02 22.84 -27.77
N LEU A 561 4.08 21.79 -26.94
CA LEU A 561 4.74 20.53 -27.30
C LEU A 561 3.82 19.63 -28.13
N SER A 562 2.54 19.54 -27.73
CA SER A 562 1.50 18.77 -28.40
C SER A 562 0.12 19.35 -28.06
N PRO A 563 -1.00 18.88 -28.62
CA PRO A 563 -2.33 19.33 -28.22
C PRO A 563 -2.60 19.21 -26.72
N CYS A 564 -2.09 18.16 -26.06
CA CYS A 564 -2.32 17.92 -24.64
C CYS A 564 -1.18 18.36 -23.71
N TRP A 565 -0.09 18.96 -24.26
CA TRP A 565 1.07 19.27 -23.44
C TRP A 565 1.74 20.57 -23.83
N ASP A 566 2.01 21.41 -22.83
CA ASP A 566 3.01 22.45 -22.94
C ASP A 566 4.33 21.96 -22.33
N ALA A 567 5.42 22.54 -22.79
CA ALA A 567 6.76 22.32 -22.27
C ALA A 567 7.42 23.64 -21.91
N TYR A 568 8.10 23.69 -20.78
CA TYR A 568 9.03 24.73 -20.39
C TYR A 568 10.43 24.21 -20.68
N VAL A 569 11.08 24.73 -21.72
CA VAL A 569 12.41 24.31 -22.17
C VAL A 569 13.43 25.35 -21.74
N ARG A 570 14.56 24.92 -21.19
CA ARG A 570 15.63 25.84 -20.79
C ARG A 570 16.17 26.60 -22.00
N ASP A 571 16.28 27.93 -21.86
CA ASP A 571 16.54 28.87 -22.98
C ASP A 571 17.84 28.59 -23.72
N ASP A 572 18.90 28.17 -22.98
CA ASP A 572 20.19 27.83 -23.60
C ASP A 572 20.13 26.59 -24.54
N LEU A 573 19.16 25.69 -24.30
CA LEU A 573 18.93 24.53 -25.16
C LEU A 573 18.10 24.88 -26.41
N LEU A 574 17.24 25.89 -26.30
CA LEU A 574 16.50 26.41 -27.47
C LEU A 574 17.36 27.29 -28.37
N ALA A 575 18.39 27.94 -27.83
CA ALA A 575 19.30 28.80 -28.59
C ALA A 575 20.35 28.03 -29.39
N ARG A 576 20.53 26.73 -29.16
CA ARG A 576 21.42 25.87 -29.95
C ARG A 576 20.72 25.52 -31.26
N GLN A 577 21.07 26.26 -32.32
CA GLN A 577 20.66 26.00 -33.70
C GLN A 577 21.75 25.27 -34.45
#